data_8ba9425fd5045cb7491d6c4970af3278
#
_entry.id   8ba9425fd5045cb7491d6c4970af3278
#
_cell.length_a   1.000
_cell.length_b   1.000
_cell.length_c   1.000
_cell.angle_alpha   90.00
_cell.angle_beta   90.00
_cell.angle_gamma   90.00
#
_symmetry.space_group_name_H-M   'P 1'
#
loop_
_entity.id
_entity.type
_entity.pdbx_description
1 polymer ?
#
loop_
_entity_poly.entity_id
_entity_poly.type
_entity_poly.pdbx_seq_one_letter_code
_entity_poly.pdbx_strand_id
1 'polypeptide(L)'
;ALEDASQENGCLMAIPGSHLENGSGQVPAEDYRFIRNEDGQSTSFVGEPESAWDLSRMVPLEAKSGSLVILHGSLVHMSSSNHSAKSRHAYILHLVESEAHWPKDNWLQRPTHLPYKHLFHESN
;
A
#
# COMPACT_ATOMS: atom_id res chain seq x y z
N ALA A 1 -13.75 1.21 -3.28
CA ALA A 1 -14.50 1.76 -2.15
C ALA A 1 -15.84 1.01 -2.02
N LEU A 2 -16.11 0.42 -0.87
CA LEU A 2 -17.43 -0.18 -0.56
C LEU A 2 -18.41 0.86 -0.03
N GLU A 3 -17.88 1.93 0.53
CA GLU A 3 -18.61 3.09 1.05
C GLU A 3 -17.93 4.37 0.57
N ASP A 4 -18.63 5.50 0.69
CA ASP A 4 -18.05 6.80 0.38
C ASP A 4 -16.85 7.06 1.30
N ALA A 5 -15.74 7.46 0.71
CA ALA A 5 -14.55 7.91 1.41
C ALA A 5 -14.38 9.41 1.23
N SER A 6 -14.32 10.14 2.33
CA SER A 6 -14.11 11.59 2.38
C SER A 6 -13.05 11.94 3.42
N GLN A 7 -12.61 13.18 3.44
CA GLN A 7 -11.67 13.65 4.45
C GLN A 7 -12.24 13.46 5.88
N GLU A 8 -13.55 13.64 6.07
CA GLU A 8 -14.20 13.51 7.39
C GLU A 8 -14.12 12.10 7.95
N ASN A 9 -14.24 11.06 7.10
CA ASN A 9 -14.17 9.67 7.54
C ASN A 9 -12.82 9.01 7.26
N GLY A 10 -11.78 9.81 7.00
CA GLY A 10 -10.40 9.34 6.87
C GLY A 10 -10.10 8.69 5.52
N CYS A 11 -10.48 9.31 4.40
CA CYS A 11 -10.08 8.84 3.08
C CYS A 11 -8.55 8.74 2.95
N LEU A 12 -8.07 8.03 1.96
CA LEU A 12 -6.64 8.03 1.63
C LEU A 12 -6.19 9.43 1.24
N MET A 13 -4.96 9.73 1.56
CA MET A 13 -4.22 10.90 1.11
C MET A 13 -2.95 10.43 0.42
N ALA A 14 -2.50 11.10 -0.60
CA ALA A 14 -1.28 10.73 -1.30
C ALA A 14 -0.49 11.97 -1.71
N ILE A 15 0.82 11.81 -1.90
CA ILE A 15 1.69 12.81 -2.51
C ILE A 15 1.73 12.53 -4.03
N PRO A 16 1.10 13.36 -4.86
CA PRO A 16 1.09 13.15 -6.31
C PRO A 16 2.52 13.08 -6.87
N GLY A 17 2.78 12.08 -7.70
CA GLY A 17 4.08 11.91 -8.34
C GLY A 17 5.17 11.28 -7.45
N SER A 18 4.93 11.06 -6.16
CA SER A 18 5.95 10.57 -5.22
C SER A 18 6.56 9.21 -5.59
N HIS A 19 5.84 8.40 -6.35
CA HIS A 19 6.35 7.13 -6.88
C HIS A 19 7.48 7.31 -7.91
N LEU A 20 7.70 8.54 -8.40
CA LEU A 20 8.79 8.92 -9.30
C LEU A 20 9.89 9.73 -8.59
N GLU A 21 9.64 10.15 -7.36
CA GLU A 21 10.47 11.11 -6.64
C GLU A 21 11.30 10.45 -5.55
N ASN A 22 12.48 10.03 -5.84
CA ASN A 22 13.43 9.72 -4.80
C ASN A 22 14.82 10.03 -5.27
N GLY A 23 15.03 11.31 -5.57
CA GLY A 23 16.34 11.83 -6.00
C GLY A 23 16.88 11.17 -7.27
N SER A 24 16.50 9.97 -7.54
CA SER A 24 16.87 9.14 -8.68
C SER A 24 15.66 8.62 -9.47
N GLY A 25 14.44 9.00 -9.09
CA GLY A 25 13.22 8.41 -9.65
C GLY A 25 12.96 6.97 -9.19
N GLN A 26 13.68 6.51 -8.17
CA GLN A 26 13.51 5.17 -7.62
C GLN A 26 13.11 5.26 -6.16
N VAL A 27 12.15 4.50 -5.75
CA VAL A 27 11.88 4.31 -4.32
C VAL A 27 12.93 3.33 -3.83
N PRO A 28 13.74 3.68 -2.83
CA PRO A 28 14.62 2.73 -2.19
C PRO A 28 13.76 1.76 -1.38
N ALA A 29 13.12 0.86 -2.10
CA ALA A 29 12.27 -0.16 -1.47
C ALA A 29 13.10 -1.17 -0.69
N GLU A 30 14.41 -1.21 -0.92
CA GLU A 30 15.27 -2.22 -0.29
C GLU A 30 15.67 -1.82 1.13
N ASP A 31 15.80 -0.54 1.41
CA ASP A 31 16.29 -0.06 2.70
C ASP A 31 15.19 0.28 3.71
N TYR A 32 13.96 0.48 3.26
CA TYR A 32 12.81 0.74 4.13
C TYR A 32 11.66 -0.21 3.79
N ARG A 33 11.52 -1.26 4.58
CA ARG A 33 10.60 -2.36 4.30
C ARG A 33 9.66 -2.65 5.47
N PHE A 34 8.46 -3.06 5.14
CA PHE A 34 7.51 -3.61 6.10
C PHE A 34 7.68 -5.13 6.13
N ILE A 35 8.12 -5.64 7.26
CA ILE A 35 8.46 -7.06 7.41
C ILE A 35 7.56 -7.75 8.42
N ARG A 36 7.51 -9.07 8.33
CA ARG A 36 6.99 -9.95 9.36
C ARG A 36 8.13 -10.32 10.30
N ASN A 37 7.91 -10.12 11.58
CA ASN A 37 8.91 -10.44 12.61
C ASN A 37 9.07 -11.97 12.80
N GLU A 38 10.15 -12.36 13.44
CA GLU A 38 10.48 -13.77 13.68
C GLU A 38 9.43 -14.51 14.52
N ASP A 39 8.62 -13.81 15.30
CA ASP A 39 7.50 -14.38 16.06
C ASP A 39 6.36 -14.87 15.14
N GLY A 40 6.40 -14.55 13.85
CA GLY A 40 5.41 -14.91 12.84
C GLY A 40 4.04 -14.26 13.01
N GLN A 41 3.86 -13.39 14.00
CA GLN A 41 2.57 -12.76 14.34
C GLN A 41 2.60 -11.24 14.21
N SER A 42 3.68 -10.62 14.60
CA SER A 42 3.83 -9.17 14.54
C SER A 42 4.53 -8.71 13.25
N THR A 43 4.43 -7.42 12.98
CA THR A 43 5.06 -6.78 11.82
C THR A 43 5.73 -5.49 12.26
N SER A 44 6.78 -5.09 11.57
CA SER A 44 7.49 -3.86 11.83
C SER A 44 8.08 -3.26 10.54
N PHE A 45 8.41 -1.97 10.58
CA PHE A 45 9.26 -1.38 9.56
C PHE A 45 10.72 -1.58 9.94
N VAL A 46 11.55 -1.88 8.95
CA VAL A 46 13.02 -1.94 9.06
C VAL A 46 13.64 -0.98 8.05
N GLY A 47 14.84 -0.49 8.39
CA GLY A 47 15.52 0.55 7.61
C GLY A 47 15.04 1.95 7.97
N GLU A 48 15.64 2.94 7.33
CA GLU A 48 15.32 4.35 7.49
C GLU A 48 14.90 4.91 6.13
N PRO A 49 13.82 5.70 6.07
CA PRO A 49 13.48 6.38 4.82
C PRO A 49 14.59 7.40 4.50
N GLU A 50 15.03 7.45 3.25
CA GLU A 50 16.11 8.34 2.78
C GLU A 50 15.86 9.84 3.08
N SER A 51 14.59 10.23 3.17
CA SER A 51 14.19 11.58 3.55
C SER A 51 12.79 11.58 4.14
N ALA A 52 12.54 12.54 5.03
CA ALA A 52 11.17 12.81 5.45
C ALA A 52 10.37 13.40 4.29
N TRP A 53 9.22 12.82 4.01
CA TRP A 53 8.30 13.34 3.00
C TRP A 53 7.67 14.66 3.45
N ASP A 54 7.58 15.62 2.56
CA ASP A 54 6.84 16.85 2.79
C ASP A 54 5.33 16.56 2.77
N LEU A 55 4.78 16.34 3.96
CA LEU A 55 3.37 16.02 4.12
C LEU A 55 2.43 17.15 3.72
N SER A 56 2.92 18.39 3.57
CA SER A 56 2.10 19.50 3.08
C SER A 56 1.65 19.31 1.62
N ARG A 57 2.32 18.41 0.88
CA ARG A 57 1.98 18.04 -0.50
C ARG A 57 0.88 16.97 -0.60
N MET A 58 0.42 16.45 0.53
CA MET A 58 -0.64 15.44 0.55
C MET A 58 -1.95 16.01 0.01
N VAL A 59 -2.57 15.27 -0.90
CA VAL A 59 -3.91 15.55 -1.41
C VAL A 59 -4.87 14.43 -1.04
N PRO A 60 -6.13 14.76 -0.69
CA PRO A 60 -7.11 13.74 -0.38
C PRO A 60 -7.56 12.97 -1.63
N LEU A 61 -7.70 11.68 -1.51
CA LEU A 61 -8.25 10.78 -2.52
C LEU A 61 -9.68 10.39 -2.12
N GLU A 62 -10.58 11.34 -2.24
CA GLU A 62 -11.99 11.08 -1.97
C GLU A 62 -12.58 10.17 -3.06
N ALA A 63 -13.42 9.23 -2.67
CA ALA A 63 -13.99 8.25 -3.57
C ALA A 63 -15.43 7.91 -3.18
N LYS A 64 -16.30 7.83 -4.16
CA LYS A 64 -17.67 7.35 -3.97
C LYS A 64 -17.71 5.83 -3.84
N SER A 65 -18.72 5.32 -3.14
CA SER A 65 -19.03 3.89 -3.13
C SER A 65 -19.10 3.35 -4.56
N GLY A 66 -18.49 2.19 -4.78
CA GLY A 66 -18.34 1.57 -6.11
C GLY A 66 -17.13 2.06 -6.92
N SER A 67 -16.43 3.09 -6.47
CA SER A 67 -15.21 3.56 -7.18
C SER A 67 -14.05 2.57 -7.00
N LEU A 68 -13.24 2.43 -8.03
CA LEU A 68 -11.92 1.79 -8.00
C LEU A 68 -10.84 2.85 -7.84
N VAL A 69 -9.98 2.70 -6.86
CA VAL A 69 -8.77 3.51 -6.68
C VAL A 69 -7.57 2.61 -6.90
N ILE A 70 -6.70 2.98 -7.86
CA ILE A 70 -5.48 2.24 -8.17
C ILE A 70 -4.30 3.07 -7.66
N LEU A 71 -3.47 2.45 -6.83
CA LEU A 71 -2.27 3.06 -6.28
C LEU A 71 -1.03 2.32 -6.79
N HIS A 72 -0.04 3.06 -7.24
CA HIS A 72 1.27 2.48 -7.52
C HIS A 72 1.90 1.98 -6.21
N GLY A 73 2.61 0.85 -6.24
CA GLY A 73 3.22 0.25 -5.04
C GLY A 73 4.19 1.17 -4.29
N SER A 74 4.80 2.11 -4.99
CA SER A 74 5.74 3.09 -4.44
C SER A 74 5.12 4.46 -4.16
N LEU A 75 3.81 4.63 -4.32
CA LEU A 75 3.17 5.91 -4.04
C LEU A 75 3.12 6.17 -2.54
N VAL A 76 3.66 7.29 -2.10
CA VAL A 76 3.57 7.73 -0.71
C VAL A 76 2.14 8.09 -0.39
N HIS A 77 1.55 7.36 0.52
CA HIS A 77 0.15 7.55 0.91
C HIS A 77 -0.08 7.22 2.38
N MET A 78 -1.11 7.79 2.92
CA MET A 78 -1.56 7.54 4.29
C MET A 78 -3.08 7.69 4.40
N SER A 79 -3.62 7.37 5.55
CA SER A 79 -4.97 7.77 5.94
C SER A 79 -4.96 8.28 7.37
N SER A 80 -5.73 9.31 7.63
CA SER A 80 -5.98 9.78 9.00
C SER A 80 -6.99 8.90 9.71
N SER A 81 -7.04 9.01 11.02
CA SER A 81 -8.09 8.38 11.82
C SER A 81 -9.47 8.87 11.37
N ASN A 82 -10.42 7.98 11.41
CA ASN A 82 -11.83 8.34 11.19
C ASN A 82 -12.41 8.95 12.48
N HIS A 83 -12.77 10.21 12.42
CA HIS A 83 -13.38 10.95 13.53
C HIS A 83 -14.88 11.20 13.31
N SER A 84 -15.44 10.68 12.22
CA SER A 84 -16.86 10.80 11.90
C SER A 84 -17.70 9.64 12.48
N ALA A 85 -18.99 9.77 12.43
CA ALA A 85 -19.93 8.69 12.77
C ALA A 85 -20.14 7.69 11.62
N LYS A 86 -19.50 7.90 10.47
CA LYS A 86 -19.64 7.06 9.27
C LYS A 86 -18.44 6.13 9.13
N SER A 87 -18.68 4.88 8.80
CA SER A 87 -17.62 3.94 8.43
C SER A 87 -17.00 4.26 7.06
N ARG A 88 -15.89 3.62 6.77
CA ARG A 88 -15.19 3.72 5.48
C ARG A 88 -14.64 2.35 5.10
N HIS A 89 -15.50 1.46 4.70
CA HIS A 89 -15.07 0.14 4.25
C HIS A 89 -14.53 0.17 2.82
N ALA A 90 -13.41 -0.49 2.63
CA ALA A 90 -12.80 -0.70 1.33
C ALA A 90 -12.39 -2.16 1.19
N TYR A 91 -12.53 -2.70 -0.02
CA TYR A 91 -11.92 -3.98 -0.39
C TYR A 91 -10.58 -3.68 -1.06
N ILE A 92 -9.51 -4.30 -0.58
CA ILE A 92 -8.14 -4.03 -1.06
C ILE A 92 -7.58 -5.30 -1.69
N LEU A 93 -6.97 -5.13 -2.86
CA LEU A 93 -6.19 -6.14 -3.56
C LEU A 93 -4.77 -5.64 -3.73
N HIS A 94 -3.80 -6.48 -3.42
CA HIS A 94 -2.40 -6.25 -3.73
C HIS A 94 -2.04 -7.10 -4.94
N LEU A 95 -1.54 -6.46 -5.99
CA LEU A 95 -1.10 -7.10 -7.22
C LEU A 95 0.40 -6.87 -7.37
N VAL A 96 1.11 -7.93 -7.71
CA VAL A 96 2.54 -7.89 -7.98
C VAL A 96 2.84 -8.71 -9.23
N GLU A 97 3.92 -8.42 -9.91
CA GLU A 97 4.40 -9.21 -11.03
C GLU A 97 4.86 -10.58 -10.55
N SER A 98 4.60 -11.63 -11.33
CA SER A 98 5.00 -13.00 -10.98
C SER A 98 6.51 -13.17 -10.84
N GLU A 99 7.29 -12.39 -11.59
CA GLU A 99 8.75 -12.39 -11.57
C GLU A 99 9.35 -11.55 -10.43
N ALA A 100 8.51 -10.84 -9.67
CA ALA A 100 8.98 -10.01 -8.58
C ALA A 100 9.63 -10.85 -7.47
N HIS A 101 10.78 -10.38 -6.98
CA HIS A 101 11.40 -11.00 -5.83
C HIS A 101 10.52 -10.82 -4.59
N TRP A 102 10.14 -11.94 -3.96
CA TRP A 102 9.34 -11.94 -2.75
C TRP A 102 10.19 -12.36 -1.54
N PRO A 103 10.66 -11.42 -0.72
CA PRO A 103 11.51 -11.73 0.43
C PRO A 103 10.80 -12.65 1.43
N LYS A 104 11.58 -13.54 2.06
CA LYS A 104 11.06 -14.49 3.06
C LYS A 104 10.49 -13.78 4.29
N ASP A 105 10.98 -12.60 4.59
CA ASP A 105 10.55 -11.75 5.69
C ASP A 105 9.51 -10.70 5.28
N ASN A 106 9.00 -10.72 4.04
CA ASN A 106 7.92 -9.81 3.65
C ASN A 106 6.74 -9.94 4.63
N TRP A 107 6.16 -8.81 5.02
CA TRP A 107 5.05 -8.79 5.98
C TRP A 107 3.89 -9.71 5.57
N LEU A 108 3.59 -9.80 4.28
CA LEU A 108 2.57 -10.67 3.72
C LEU A 108 3.19 -11.96 3.25
N GLN A 109 2.86 -13.05 3.93
CA GLN A 109 3.27 -14.40 3.58
C GLN A 109 2.05 -15.27 3.30
N ARG A 110 2.22 -16.25 2.44
CA ARG A 110 1.20 -17.27 2.16
C ARG A 110 1.76 -18.64 2.47
N PRO A 111 0.98 -19.50 3.13
CA PRO A 111 1.39 -20.89 3.34
C PRO A 111 1.42 -21.65 2.01
N THR A 112 2.25 -22.66 1.91
CA THR A 112 2.44 -23.45 0.68
C THR A 112 1.15 -24.07 0.13
N HIS A 113 0.21 -24.42 1.00
CA HIS A 113 -1.09 -24.98 0.60
C HIS A 113 -2.09 -23.92 0.11
N LEU A 114 -1.75 -22.62 0.22
CA LEU A 114 -2.57 -21.51 -0.26
C LEU A 114 -1.68 -20.44 -0.90
N PRO A 115 -1.00 -20.72 -2.02
CA PRO A 115 -0.08 -19.80 -2.67
C PRO A 115 -0.80 -18.57 -3.23
N TYR A 116 -0.02 -17.59 -3.66
CA TYR A 116 -0.55 -16.49 -4.45
C TYR A 116 -1.14 -17.02 -5.75
N LYS A 117 -2.26 -16.45 -6.17
CA LYS A 117 -2.93 -16.83 -7.41
C LYS A 117 -2.48 -15.92 -8.54
N HIS A 118 -2.22 -16.51 -9.69
CA HIS A 118 -2.07 -15.77 -10.93
C HIS A 118 -3.43 -15.21 -11.38
N LEU A 119 -3.46 -13.96 -11.83
CA LEU A 119 -4.67 -13.35 -12.40
C LEU A 119 -5.02 -13.92 -13.76
N PHE A 120 -4.00 -14.26 -14.52
CA PHE A 120 -4.16 -14.83 -15.85
C PHE A 120 -3.53 -16.22 -15.85
N HIS A 121 -4.27 -17.22 -16.34
CA HIS A 121 -3.67 -18.49 -16.73
C HIS A 121 -3.10 -18.29 -18.13
N GLU A 122 -1.81 -18.55 -18.31
CA GLU A 122 -1.30 -18.78 -19.65
C GLU A 122 -2.06 -19.97 -20.20
N SER A 123 -2.87 -19.74 -21.23
CA SER A 123 -3.50 -20.83 -21.98
C SER A 123 -2.36 -21.53 -22.71
N ASN A 124 -2.02 -22.75 -22.27
CA ASN A 124 -1.15 -23.64 -23.03
C ASN A 124 -1.83 -24.01 -24.35
#